data_a362179545ebc65be9bc13ddfdc249fe
#
_entry.id   a362179545ebc65be9bc13ddfdc249fe
#
_cell.length_a   1.000
_cell.length_b   1.000
_cell.length_c   1.000
_cell.angle_alpha   90.00
_cell.angle_beta   90.00
_cell.angle_gamma   90.00
#
_symmetry.space_group_name_H-M   'P 1'
#
loop_
_entity.id
_entity.type
_entity.pdbx_description
1 polymer ?
#
loop_
_entity_poly.entity_id
_entity_poly.type
_entity_poly.pdbx_seq_one_letter_code
_entity_poly.pdbx_strand_id
1 'polypeptide(L)'
;MITKQEKLIPKKEFTNITKRIQRFISQSKVKKGICLIYTKHTTACIRLLEPEKLLKQDMHDFLERLAPSSCKYRHDDLEHRTVPPEERRNGYSHLRAMLLNHQETIPIINGKLDLGKWQRIFYIECDLGKEDRTFNILILEGIK
;
A
#
# COMPACT_ATOMS: atom_id res chain seq x y z
N MET A 1 -12.84 -13.81 12.73
CA MET A 1 -12.30 -12.70 11.90
C MET A 1 -12.02 -11.52 12.80
N ILE A 2 -10.79 -10.99 12.74
CA ILE A 2 -10.34 -9.83 13.52
C ILE A 2 -9.89 -8.75 12.53
N THR A 3 -10.34 -7.52 12.70
CA THR A 3 -10.05 -6.43 11.77
C THR A 3 -9.51 -5.20 12.47
N LYS A 4 -8.64 -4.45 11.78
CA LYS A 4 -8.14 -3.16 12.23
C LYS A 4 -7.93 -2.24 11.04
N GLN A 5 -8.32 -0.98 11.19
CA GLN A 5 -7.91 0.09 10.28
C GLN A 5 -6.80 0.91 10.93
N GLU A 6 -5.75 1.17 10.18
CA GLU A 6 -4.60 1.98 10.59
C GLU A 6 -4.56 3.27 9.78
N LYS A 7 -4.34 4.40 10.45
CA LYS A 7 -4.07 5.68 9.80
C LYS A 7 -2.59 5.80 9.46
N LEU A 8 -2.31 6.43 8.31
CA LEU A 8 -0.97 6.70 7.83
C LEU A 8 -0.90 8.11 7.25
N ILE A 9 0.15 8.85 7.61
CA ILE A 9 0.52 10.09 6.93
C ILE A 9 1.81 9.78 6.15
N PRO A 10 1.71 9.52 4.84
CA PRO A 10 2.86 9.11 4.05
C PRO A 10 3.77 10.31 3.78
N LYS A 11 4.97 10.30 4.38
CA LYS A 11 5.99 11.32 4.15
C LYS A 11 6.89 11.01 2.95
N LYS A 12 6.75 9.81 2.36
CA LYS A 12 7.55 9.30 1.26
C LYS A 12 6.77 8.22 0.50
N GLU A 13 7.19 7.97 -0.72
CA GLU A 13 6.55 7.00 -1.63
C GLU A 13 6.48 5.58 -1.03
N PHE A 14 7.55 5.08 -0.41
CA PHE A 14 7.62 3.72 0.14
C PHE A 14 7.67 3.76 1.67
N THR A 15 6.63 3.32 2.34
CA THR A 15 6.56 3.24 3.82
C THR A 15 6.48 1.78 4.27
N ASN A 16 7.48 1.29 5.00
CA ASN A 16 7.47 -0.06 5.56
C ASN A 16 6.49 -0.14 6.74
N ILE A 17 5.46 -0.95 6.59
CA ILE A 17 4.39 -1.14 7.59
C ILE A 17 4.45 -2.51 8.28
N THR A 18 5.44 -3.35 7.98
CA THR A 18 5.57 -4.73 8.49
C THR A 18 5.45 -4.82 10.01
N LYS A 19 6.18 -3.96 10.73
CA LYS A 19 6.18 -3.98 12.20
C LYS A 19 4.82 -3.62 12.80
N ARG A 20 4.06 -2.73 12.15
CA ARG A 20 2.70 -2.35 12.59
C ARG A 20 1.75 -3.54 12.47
N ILE A 21 1.82 -4.26 11.36
CA ILE A 21 0.99 -5.45 11.12
C ILE A 21 1.39 -6.58 12.08
N GLN A 22 2.69 -6.86 12.24
CA GLN A 22 3.15 -7.90 13.16
C GLN A 22 2.72 -7.62 14.60
N ARG A 23 2.73 -6.35 15.03
CA ARG A 23 2.23 -5.97 16.36
C ARG A 23 0.75 -6.31 16.53
N PHE A 24 -0.06 -6.01 15.51
CA PHE A 24 -1.49 -6.34 15.55
C PHE A 24 -1.74 -7.86 15.59
N ILE A 25 -0.99 -8.65 14.81
CA ILE A 25 -1.04 -10.12 14.87
C ILE A 25 -0.69 -10.62 16.27
N SER A 26 0.37 -10.09 16.88
CA SER A 26 0.76 -10.47 18.24
C SER A 26 -0.34 -10.16 19.27
N GLN A 27 -1.02 -9.02 19.13
CA GLN A 27 -2.14 -8.62 19.99
C GLN A 27 -3.39 -9.50 19.79
N SER A 28 -3.61 -9.99 18.58
CA SER A 28 -4.75 -10.87 18.25
C SER A 28 -4.62 -12.27 18.85
N LYS A 29 -3.41 -12.69 19.27
CA LYS A 29 -3.08 -14.03 19.77
C LYS A 29 -3.29 -15.17 18.76
N VAL A 30 -3.65 -14.89 17.52
CA VAL A 30 -3.81 -15.87 16.45
C VAL A 30 -2.46 -16.51 16.14
N LYS A 31 -2.38 -17.84 16.17
CA LYS A 31 -1.17 -18.61 15.90
C LYS A 31 -1.10 -19.12 14.47
N LYS A 32 -2.22 -19.48 13.87
CA LYS A 32 -2.32 -19.96 12.49
C LYS A 32 -3.49 -19.29 11.78
N GLY A 33 -3.28 -18.87 10.55
CA GLY A 33 -4.34 -18.22 9.78
C GLY A 33 -3.79 -17.46 8.57
N ILE A 34 -4.57 -16.51 8.12
CA ILE A 34 -4.24 -15.64 6.99
C ILE A 34 -4.41 -14.19 7.43
N CYS A 35 -3.44 -13.37 7.09
CA CYS A 35 -3.48 -11.92 7.22
C CYS A 35 -3.67 -11.30 5.84
N LEU A 36 -4.79 -10.64 5.61
CA LEU A 36 -5.04 -9.79 4.45
C LEU A 36 -4.77 -8.34 4.84
N ILE A 37 -3.93 -7.67 4.06
CA ILE A 37 -3.63 -6.24 4.21
C ILE A 37 -4.08 -5.55 2.92
N TYR A 38 -4.88 -4.49 3.01
CA TYR A 38 -5.37 -3.80 1.83
C TYR A 38 -5.61 -2.31 2.08
N THR A 39 -5.55 -1.52 1.01
CA THR A 39 -5.96 -0.12 1.00
C THR A 39 -7.17 0.08 0.10
N LYS A 40 -8.02 1.07 0.44
CA LYS A 40 -9.19 1.47 -0.36
C LYS A 40 -8.89 2.69 -1.24
N HIS A 41 -7.69 3.25 -1.14
CA HIS A 41 -7.28 4.42 -1.92
C HIS A 41 -6.84 3.99 -3.33
N THR A 42 -7.39 4.63 -4.34
CA THR A 42 -7.13 4.32 -5.76
C THR A 42 -5.76 4.81 -6.26
N THR A 43 -5.04 5.57 -5.45
CA THR A 43 -3.70 6.10 -5.74
C THR A 43 -2.64 5.60 -4.75
N ALA A 44 -2.91 4.49 -4.06
CA ALA A 44 -1.97 3.87 -3.14
C ALA A 44 -2.06 2.35 -3.22
N CYS A 45 -1.00 1.65 -2.81
CA CYS A 45 -0.84 0.21 -2.99
C CYS A 45 -0.23 -0.45 -1.77
N ILE A 46 -0.40 -1.78 -1.68
CA ILE A 46 0.27 -2.64 -0.68
C ILE A 46 1.09 -3.67 -1.46
N ARG A 47 2.41 -3.74 -1.21
CA ARG A 47 3.30 -4.70 -1.88
C ARG A 47 4.33 -5.30 -0.93
N LEU A 48 4.74 -6.53 -1.27
CA LEU A 48 5.92 -7.17 -0.68
C LEU A 48 7.15 -6.75 -1.47
N LEU A 49 8.08 -6.08 -0.79
CA LEU A 49 9.32 -5.58 -1.40
C LEU A 49 10.52 -5.86 -0.49
N GLU A 50 11.71 -5.89 -1.09
CA GLU A 50 12.96 -5.81 -0.36
C GLU A 50 13.21 -4.36 0.12
N PRO A 51 13.59 -4.13 1.40
CA PRO A 51 13.74 -2.77 1.96
C PRO A 51 15.09 -2.11 1.60
N GLU A 52 15.64 -2.40 0.42
CA GLU A 52 16.94 -1.87 -0.02
C GLU A 52 16.77 -0.45 -0.61
N LYS A 53 17.71 0.44 -0.31
CA LYS A 53 17.60 1.87 -0.65
C LYS A 53 17.71 2.13 -2.15
N LEU A 54 18.69 1.51 -2.83
CA LEU A 54 18.91 1.73 -4.26
C LEU A 54 17.82 1.08 -5.08
N LEU A 55 17.38 -0.11 -4.68
CA LEU A 55 16.24 -0.78 -5.33
C LEU A 55 14.97 0.06 -5.28
N LYS A 56 14.72 0.80 -4.18
CA LYS A 56 13.58 1.72 -4.12
C LYS A 56 13.73 2.91 -5.08
N GLN A 57 14.95 3.35 -5.38
CA GLN A 57 15.20 4.35 -6.41
C GLN A 57 14.91 3.77 -7.81
N ASP A 58 15.39 2.56 -8.08
CA ASP A 58 15.08 1.86 -9.34
C ASP A 58 13.57 1.66 -9.54
N MET A 59 12.84 1.32 -8.48
CA MET A 59 11.38 1.20 -8.51
C MET A 59 10.71 2.55 -8.82
N HIS A 60 11.16 3.63 -8.20
CA HIS A 60 10.69 4.98 -8.50
C HIS A 60 10.92 5.34 -9.97
N ASP A 61 12.14 5.16 -10.46
CA ASP A 61 12.51 5.47 -11.84
C ASP A 61 11.73 4.60 -12.84
N PHE A 62 11.48 3.33 -12.49
CA PHE A 62 10.64 2.44 -13.27
C PHE A 62 9.20 2.96 -13.39
N LEU A 63 8.60 3.38 -12.29
CA LEU A 63 7.25 3.95 -12.29
C LEU A 63 7.20 5.30 -13.05
N GLU A 64 8.24 6.12 -12.95
CA GLU A 64 8.36 7.35 -13.73
C GLU A 64 8.47 7.08 -15.23
N ARG A 65 9.12 6.00 -15.66
CA ARG A 65 9.16 5.62 -17.08
C ARG A 65 7.82 5.10 -17.60
N LEU A 66 7.05 4.38 -16.77
CA LEU A 66 5.76 3.80 -17.19
C LEU A 66 4.62 4.81 -17.17
N ALA A 67 4.57 5.65 -16.16
CA ALA A 67 3.57 6.70 -16.00
C ALA A 67 4.24 7.97 -15.45
N PRO A 68 4.89 8.78 -16.33
CA PRO A 68 5.60 9.98 -15.92
C PRO A 68 4.70 10.99 -15.22
N SER A 69 5.15 11.51 -14.07
CA SER A 69 4.38 12.53 -13.33
C SER A 69 4.28 13.87 -14.09
N SER A 70 5.20 14.12 -15.03
CA SER A 70 5.24 15.32 -15.87
C SER A 70 4.34 15.26 -17.11
N CYS A 71 3.80 14.10 -17.46
CA CYS A 71 2.90 13.96 -18.61
C CYS A 71 1.50 14.49 -18.32
N LYS A 72 0.79 14.87 -19.38
CA LYS A 72 -0.64 15.21 -19.31
C LYS A 72 -1.47 13.94 -19.45
N TYR A 73 -2.44 13.78 -18.58
CA TYR A 73 -3.42 12.69 -18.62
C TYR A 73 -4.82 13.25 -18.79
N ARG A 74 -5.72 12.51 -19.44
CA ARG A 74 -7.13 12.93 -19.58
C ARG A 74 -7.81 13.09 -18.23
N HIS A 75 -7.38 12.34 -17.24
CA HIS A 75 -7.83 12.46 -15.85
C HIS A 75 -7.54 13.85 -15.24
N ASP A 76 -6.51 14.54 -15.73
CA ASP A 76 -6.07 15.85 -15.23
C ASP A 76 -6.84 17.03 -15.86
N ASP A 77 -7.80 16.75 -16.75
CA ASP A 77 -8.68 17.75 -17.33
C ASP A 77 -9.81 18.11 -16.35
N LEU A 78 -9.46 18.93 -15.36
CA LEU A 78 -10.37 19.33 -14.29
C LEU A 78 -11.45 20.32 -14.76
N GLU A 79 -11.26 20.95 -15.92
CA GLU A 79 -12.20 21.93 -16.47
C GLU A 79 -13.43 21.26 -17.10
N HIS A 80 -13.24 20.05 -17.69
CA HIS A 80 -14.30 19.31 -18.37
C HIS A 80 -14.83 18.11 -17.57
N ARG A 81 -14.42 17.98 -16.31
CA ARG A 81 -14.87 16.92 -15.39
C ARG A 81 -15.64 17.51 -14.22
N THR A 82 -16.68 16.81 -13.80
CA THR A 82 -17.34 17.09 -12.52
C THR A 82 -16.47 16.50 -11.40
N VAL A 83 -15.76 17.35 -10.68
CA VAL A 83 -14.79 16.96 -9.65
C VAL A 83 -14.99 17.78 -8.36
N PRO A 84 -14.60 17.25 -7.19
CA PRO A 84 -14.54 18.04 -5.95
C PRO A 84 -13.59 19.22 -6.11
N PRO A 85 -13.80 20.33 -5.37
CA PRO A 85 -12.92 21.51 -5.44
C PRO A 85 -11.46 21.25 -5.11
N GLU A 86 -11.20 20.25 -4.26
CA GLU A 86 -9.87 19.81 -3.82
C GLU A 86 -9.20 18.80 -4.76
N GLU A 87 -9.82 18.49 -5.90
CA GLU A 87 -9.27 17.52 -6.87
C GLU A 87 -7.92 17.99 -7.40
N ARG A 88 -7.03 17.03 -7.62
CA ARG A 88 -5.65 17.25 -8.04
C ARG A 88 -5.38 16.59 -9.40
N ARG A 89 -4.38 17.11 -10.09
CA ARG A 89 -3.83 16.48 -11.30
C ARG A 89 -2.92 15.33 -10.89
N ASN A 90 -3.45 14.11 -10.92
CA ASN A 90 -2.80 12.91 -10.43
C ASN A 90 -3.10 11.66 -11.29
N GLY A 91 -3.36 11.85 -12.56
CA GLY A 91 -3.64 10.76 -13.51
C GLY A 91 -2.54 9.69 -13.51
N TYR A 92 -1.28 10.12 -13.43
CA TYR A 92 -0.14 9.21 -13.30
C TYR A 92 -0.23 8.30 -12.06
N SER A 93 -0.72 8.83 -10.93
CA SER A 93 -0.84 8.08 -9.67
C SER A 93 -1.83 6.94 -9.78
N HIS A 94 -2.96 7.14 -10.45
CA HIS A 94 -3.95 6.09 -10.73
C HIS A 94 -3.38 5.00 -11.63
N LEU A 95 -2.62 5.36 -12.67
CA LEU A 95 -1.99 4.40 -13.57
C LEU A 95 -0.91 3.58 -12.85
N ARG A 96 -0.08 4.21 -12.02
CA ARG A 96 0.91 3.50 -11.19
C ARG A 96 0.21 2.53 -10.23
N ALA A 97 -0.83 2.99 -9.54
CA ALA A 97 -1.60 2.16 -8.61
C ALA A 97 -2.30 0.98 -9.33
N MET A 98 -2.75 1.16 -10.56
CA MET A 98 -3.34 0.09 -11.37
C MET A 98 -2.33 -1.03 -11.69
N LEU A 99 -1.05 -0.69 -11.89
CA LEU A 99 0.04 -1.66 -12.15
C LEU A 99 0.48 -2.40 -10.89
N LEU A 100 0.33 -1.76 -9.74
CA LEU A 100 0.65 -2.32 -8.44
C LEU A 100 -0.61 -2.94 -7.81
N ASN A 101 -0.46 -3.74 -6.77
CA ASN A 101 -1.60 -4.38 -6.11
C ASN A 101 -2.10 -3.55 -4.93
N HIS A 102 -3.41 -3.50 -4.70
CA HIS A 102 -4.00 -2.80 -3.55
C HIS A 102 -4.01 -3.65 -2.27
N GLN A 103 -3.61 -4.91 -2.36
CA GLN A 103 -3.66 -5.86 -1.24
C GLN A 103 -2.53 -6.88 -1.31
N GLU A 104 -2.20 -7.43 -0.14
CA GLU A 104 -1.38 -8.63 0.01
C GLU A 104 -2.02 -9.59 1.00
N THR A 105 -1.87 -10.88 0.74
CA THR A 105 -2.35 -11.95 1.61
C THR A 105 -1.17 -12.80 2.05
N ILE A 106 -0.96 -12.90 3.38
CA ILE A 106 0.22 -13.53 3.94
C ILE A 106 -0.21 -14.54 5.01
N PRO A 107 0.30 -15.77 4.99
CA PRO A 107 0.05 -16.74 6.05
C PRO A 107 0.56 -16.24 7.42
N ILE A 108 -0.14 -16.64 8.47
CA ILE A 108 0.30 -16.51 9.86
C ILE A 108 0.70 -17.89 10.34
N ILE A 109 1.98 -18.04 10.73
CA ILE A 109 2.54 -19.29 11.26
C ILE A 109 3.18 -19.00 12.62
N ASN A 110 2.76 -19.73 13.65
CA ASN A 110 3.24 -19.55 15.03
C ASN A 110 3.12 -18.10 15.54
N GLY A 111 2.06 -17.38 15.14
CA GLY A 111 1.83 -15.99 15.55
C GLY A 111 2.69 -14.95 14.84
N LYS A 112 3.31 -15.32 13.73
CA LYS A 112 4.16 -14.44 12.92
C LYS A 112 3.72 -14.47 11.46
N LEU A 113 3.94 -13.34 10.76
CA LEU A 113 3.84 -13.29 9.29
C LEU A 113 4.88 -14.24 8.68
N ASP A 114 4.43 -15.12 7.80
CA ASP A 114 5.29 -16.02 7.03
C ASP A 114 5.90 -15.27 5.84
N LEU A 115 6.94 -14.51 6.12
CA LEU A 115 7.66 -13.69 5.15
C LEU A 115 9.03 -14.28 4.84
N GLY A 116 9.43 -14.21 3.59
CA GLY A 116 10.81 -14.49 3.19
C GLY A 116 11.81 -13.52 3.84
N LYS A 117 13.08 -13.94 3.90
CA LYS A 117 14.16 -13.18 4.55
C LYS A 117 14.22 -11.71 4.16
N TRP A 118 13.99 -11.40 2.89
CA TRP A 118 14.07 -10.06 2.32
C TRP A 118 12.71 -9.39 2.12
N GLN A 119 11.60 -10.10 2.34
CA GLN A 119 10.27 -9.53 2.16
C GLN A 119 9.89 -8.61 3.32
N ARG A 120 9.37 -7.44 2.98
CA ARG A 120 8.70 -6.52 3.90
C ARG A 120 7.43 -5.99 3.23
N ILE A 121 6.44 -5.68 4.04
CA ILE A 121 5.18 -5.11 3.58
C ILE A 121 5.33 -3.60 3.49
N PHE A 122 5.12 -3.08 2.29
CA PHE A 122 5.17 -1.64 2.03
C PHE A 122 3.79 -1.10 1.67
N TYR A 123 3.48 0.04 2.27
CA TYR A 123 2.49 0.96 1.74
C TYR A 123 3.21 1.85 0.72
N ILE A 124 2.69 1.88 -0.52
CA ILE A 124 3.24 2.68 -1.62
C ILE A 124 2.26 3.80 -1.90
N GLU A 125 2.69 5.04 -1.69
CA GLU A 125 1.92 6.24 -1.99
C GLU A 125 2.28 6.75 -3.38
N CYS A 126 1.33 6.69 -4.30
CA CYS A 126 1.54 7.17 -5.67
C CYS A 126 1.14 8.64 -5.85
N ASP A 127 0.44 9.26 -4.87
CA ASP A 127 0.00 10.66 -4.88
C ASP A 127 0.50 11.39 -3.63
N LEU A 128 1.80 11.66 -3.55
CA LEU A 128 2.43 12.32 -2.41
C LEU A 128 1.74 13.65 -2.06
N GLY A 129 1.69 13.96 -0.76
CA GLY A 129 1.02 15.14 -0.21
C GLY A 129 -0.41 14.88 0.28
N LYS A 130 -0.90 13.64 0.23
CA LYS A 130 -2.12 13.22 0.94
C LYS A 130 -1.81 12.90 2.40
N GLU A 131 -2.66 13.36 3.31
CA GLU A 131 -2.45 13.21 4.76
C GLU A 131 -3.43 12.22 5.42
N ASP A 132 -4.51 11.86 4.75
CA ASP A 132 -5.62 11.07 5.26
C ASP A 132 -5.61 9.61 4.79
N ARG A 133 -4.44 9.02 4.68
CA ARG A 133 -4.30 7.63 4.21
C ARG A 133 -4.64 6.62 5.30
N THR A 134 -5.23 5.52 4.85
CA THR A 134 -5.54 4.37 5.70
C THR A 134 -5.18 3.07 4.99
N PHE A 135 -4.88 2.05 5.79
CA PHE A 135 -4.86 0.66 5.34
C PHE A 135 -5.57 -0.22 6.36
N ASN A 136 -6.06 -1.35 5.90
CA ASN A 136 -6.84 -2.28 6.70
C ASN A 136 -6.07 -3.59 6.85
N ILE A 137 -6.17 -4.16 8.03
CA ILE A 137 -5.63 -5.48 8.38
C ILE A 137 -6.80 -6.36 8.75
N LEU A 138 -6.90 -7.52 8.13
CA LEU A 138 -7.92 -8.52 8.43
C LEU A 138 -7.22 -9.84 8.70
N ILE A 139 -7.54 -10.46 9.84
CA ILE A 139 -7.00 -11.76 10.24
C ILE A 139 -8.14 -12.77 10.21
N LEU A 140 -7.94 -13.83 9.44
CA LEU A 140 -8.75 -15.03 9.45
C LEU A 140 -7.96 -16.12 10.19
N GLU A 141 -8.49 -16.57 11.31
CA GLU A 141 -7.91 -17.70 12.05
C GLU A 141 -8.21 -19.00 11.32
N GLY A 142 -7.19 -19.85 11.18
CA GLY A 142 -7.35 -21.17 10.59
C GLY A 142 -8.18 -22.09 11.47
N ILE A 143 -8.84 -23.04 10.85
CA ILE A 143 -9.57 -24.11 11.56
C ILE A 143 -8.55 -24.96 12.34
N LYS A 144 -8.88 -25.27 13.58
CA LYS A 144 -8.08 -26.15 14.45
C LYS A 144 -8.14 -27.60 13.97
#